data_42626f0c62577588f7b9a6e4442cc0f2
#
_entry.id   42626f0c62577588f7b9a6e4442cc0f2
#
_cell.length_a   1.000
_cell.length_b   1.000
_cell.length_c   1.000
_cell.angle_alpha   90.00
_cell.angle_beta   90.00
_cell.angle_gamma   90.00
#
_symmetry.space_group_name_H-M   'P 1'
#
loop_
_entity.id
_entity.type
_entity.pdbx_description
1 polymer ?
#
loop_
_entity_poly.entity_id
_entity_poly.type
_entity_poly.pdbx_seq_one_letter_code
_entity_poly.pdbx_strand_id
1 'polypeptide(L)'
;NMVDIERGTPQRAFYYNLHKSFGVTLLLLMMVRIYLRIKFKSPPLPSSISLFQQTVARASHFIIYVSLVLMPLSGLIASQFTKYGVKYFGLFTIPPLFSQNKFYYDLFQNLHKAFAIVIMVMVSIHIFAALKHIFVDKDDIFQRISLFKRKNKN
;
A
#
# COMPACT_ATOMS: atom_id res chain seq x y z
N ASN A 1 -7.84 -18.24 -4.94
CA ASN A 1 -7.20 -17.50 -3.87
C ASN A 1 -6.10 -18.37 -3.23
N MET A 2 -4.92 -17.80 -2.89
CA MET A 2 -3.82 -18.58 -2.31
C MET A 2 -4.17 -19.27 -0.98
N VAL A 3 -5.19 -18.77 -0.27
CA VAL A 3 -5.67 -19.32 1.01
C VAL A 3 -6.47 -20.61 0.79
N ASP A 4 -7.12 -20.74 -0.37
CA ASP A 4 -8.00 -21.87 -0.71
C ASP A 4 -7.22 -23.08 -1.26
N ILE A 5 -5.92 -22.90 -1.58
CA ILE A 5 -5.06 -24.00 -2.02
C ILE A 5 -4.76 -24.91 -0.84
N GLU A 6 -4.80 -26.21 -1.07
CA GLU A 6 -4.56 -27.25 -0.06
C GLU A 6 -3.22 -27.03 0.68
N ARG A 7 -3.29 -27.17 2.02
CA ARG A 7 -2.10 -26.98 2.88
C ARG A 7 -1.05 -28.06 2.60
N GLY A 8 0.22 -27.65 2.57
CA GLY A 8 1.35 -28.56 2.34
C GLY A 8 1.72 -28.76 0.87
N THR A 9 0.95 -28.23 -0.08
CA THR A 9 1.27 -28.33 -1.50
C THR A 9 2.40 -27.37 -1.93
N PRO A 10 3.26 -27.77 -2.89
CA PRO A 10 4.30 -26.91 -3.47
C PRO A 10 3.72 -25.62 -4.08
N GLN A 11 2.55 -25.75 -4.71
CA GLN A 11 1.83 -24.61 -5.30
C GLN A 11 1.45 -23.55 -4.25
N ARG A 12 0.92 -23.97 -3.09
CA ARG A 12 0.63 -23.04 -2.00
C ARG A 12 1.90 -22.36 -1.48
N ALA A 13 2.97 -23.12 -1.28
CA ALA A 13 4.26 -22.58 -0.83
C ALA A 13 4.79 -21.54 -1.82
N PHE A 14 4.67 -21.78 -3.13
CA PHE A 14 5.05 -20.84 -4.19
C PHE A 14 4.31 -19.50 -4.07
N TYR A 15 2.97 -19.52 -4.01
CA TYR A 15 2.19 -18.29 -3.93
C TYR A 15 2.42 -17.51 -2.62
N TYR A 16 2.59 -18.21 -1.50
CA TYR A 16 2.93 -17.55 -0.23
C TYR A 16 4.32 -16.89 -0.27
N ASN A 17 5.32 -17.56 -0.85
CA ASN A 17 6.65 -17.00 -1.00
C ASN A 17 6.63 -15.79 -1.93
N LEU A 18 5.91 -15.88 -3.04
CA LEU A 18 5.75 -14.78 -3.98
C LEU A 18 5.05 -13.56 -3.32
N HIS A 19 3.94 -13.78 -2.61
CA HIS A 19 3.24 -12.75 -1.87
C HIS A 19 4.13 -12.06 -0.83
N LYS A 20 4.85 -12.84 -0.03
CA LYS A 20 5.78 -12.30 0.98
C LYS A 20 6.91 -11.49 0.33
N SER A 21 7.46 -11.96 -0.78
CA SER A 21 8.51 -11.26 -1.52
C SER A 21 8.04 -9.91 -2.05
N PHE A 22 6.87 -9.88 -2.69
CA PHE A 22 6.27 -8.62 -3.14
C PHE A 22 5.93 -7.71 -1.96
N GLY A 23 5.48 -8.26 -0.83
CA GLY A 23 5.21 -7.49 0.39
C GLY A 23 6.46 -6.79 0.91
N VAL A 24 7.60 -7.49 0.97
CA VAL A 24 8.89 -6.89 1.37
C VAL A 24 9.34 -5.84 0.36
N THR A 25 9.24 -6.14 -0.93
CA THR A 25 9.58 -5.18 -2.00
C THR A 25 8.73 -3.91 -1.90
N LEU A 26 7.41 -4.06 -1.71
CA LEU A 26 6.51 -2.92 -1.54
C LEU A 26 6.88 -2.09 -0.32
N LEU A 27 7.21 -2.72 0.81
CA LEU A 27 7.64 -2.02 2.01
C LEU A 27 8.89 -1.17 1.75
N LEU A 28 9.91 -1.74 1.08
CA LEU A 28 11.13 -1.02 0.73
C LEU A 28 10.84 0.16 -0.21
N LEU A 29 10.02 -0.04 -1.25
CA LEU A 29 9.61 1.02 -2.16
C LEU A 29 8.83 2.13 -1.44
N MET A 30 7.99 1.79 -0.47
CA MET A 30 7.28 2.77 0.34
C MET A 30 8.23 3.57 1.23
N MET A 31 9.27 2.97 1.79
CA MET A 31 10.29 3.71 2.55
C MET A 31 11.03 4.72 1.66
N VAL A 32 11.44 4.31 0.45
CA VAL A 32 12.04 5.22 -0.54
C VAL A 32 11.06 6.34 -0.91
N ARG A 33 9.79 6.01 -1.15
CA ARG A 33 8.76 7.00 -1.49
C ARG A 33 8.55 8.02 -0.36
N ILE A 34 8.52 7.57 0.89
CA ILE A 34 8.39 8.47 2.05
C ILE A 34 9.61 9.38 2.15
N TYR A 35 10.82 8.83 2.02
CA TYR A 35 12.05 9.63 1.99
C TYR A 35 12.00 10.72 0.93
N LEU A 36 11.63 10.36 -0.31
CA LEU A 36 11.50 11.32 -1.42
C LEU A 36 10.41 12.36 -1.14
N ARG A 37 9.30 11.96 -0.53
CA ARG A 37 8.19 12.85 -0.18
C ARG A 37 8.59 13.90 0.88
N ILE A 38 9.44 13.51 1.82
CA ILE A 38 9.98 14.43 2.84
C ILE A 38 11.01 15.37 2.22
N LYS A 39 11.90 14.81 1.38
CA LYS A 39 12.97 15.57 0.73
C LYS A 39 12.44 16.57 -0.31
N PHE A 40 11.48 16.17 -1.11
CA PHE A 40 10.88 16.99 -2.18
C PHE A 40 9.47 17.38 -1.79
N LYS A 41 9.28 18.62 -1.33
CA LYS A 41 7.96 19.14 -0.95
C LYS A 41 7.04 19.15 -2.17
N SER A 42 5.82 18.64 -2.00
CA SER A 42 4.81 18.71 -3.06
C SER A 42 4.33 20.14 -3.25
N PRO A 43 4.00 20.54 -4.49
CA PRO A 43 3.36 21.83 -4.76
C PRO A 43 2.08 21.99 -3.94
N PRO A 44 1.75 23.21 -3.53
CA PRO A 44 0.49 23.47 -2.84
C PRO A 44 -0.72 23.13 -3.73
N LEU A 45 -1.82 22.74 -3.10
CA LEU A 45 -3.08 22.51 -3.80
C LEU A 45 -3.58 23.82 -4.42
N PRO A 46 -4.32 23.77 -5.55
CA PRO A 46 -4.89 24.96 -6.17
C PRO A 46 -5.83 25.72 -5.21
N SER A 47 -5.80 27.03 -5.28
CA SER A 47 -6.73 27.90 -4.51
C SER A 47 -8.20 27.74 -4.94
N SER A 48 -8.45 27.18 -6.12
CA SER A 48 -9.80 26.89 -6.61
C SER A 48 -10.52 25.77 -5.85
N ILE A 49 -9.80 25.00 -5.03
CA ILE A 49 -10.36 23.87 -4.26
C ILE A 49 -10.76 24.37 -2.88
N SER A 50 -11.98 24.02 -2.42
CA SER A 50 -12.45 24.39 -1.09
C SER A 50 -11.54 23.85 0.02
N LEU A 51 -11.44 24.55 1.16
CA LEU A 51 -10.65 24.11 2.31
C LEU A 51 -11.06 22.72 2.81
N PHE A 52 -12.36 22.40 2.74
CA PHE A 52 -12.87 21.09 3.10
C PHE A 52 -12.28 20.00 2.19
N GLN A 53 -12.35 20.18 0.87
CA GLN A 53 -11.79 19.23 -0.10
C GLN A 53 -10.27 19.06 0.07
N GLN A 54 -9.54 20.15 0.33
CA GLN A 54 -8.11 20.10 0.63
C GLN A 54 -7.79 19.28 1.88
N THR A 55 -8.61 19.41 2.92
CA THR A 55 -8.45 18.67 4.19
C THR A 55 -8.73 17.19 3.98
N VAL A 56 -9.82 16.85 3.30
CA VAL A 56 -10.17 15.46 2.97
C VAL A 56 -9.08 14.82 2.10
N ALA A 57 -8.56 15.52 1.11
CA ALA A 57 -7.48 15.01 0.26
C ALA A 57 -6.20 14.72 1.08
N ARG A 58 -5.82 15.63 1.99
CA ARG A 58 -4.66 15.42 2.88
C ARG A 58 -4.85 14.23 3.81
N ALA A 59 -6.02 14.13 4.44
CA ALA A 59 -6.36 13.02 5.32
C ALA A 59 -6.36 11.68 4.57
N SER A 60 -6.97 11.63 3.38
CA SER A 60 -6.98 10.45 2.51
C SER A 60 -5.57 9.98 2.16
N HIS A 61 -4.71 10.88 1.69
CA HIS A 61 -3.33 10.56 1.39
C HIS A 61 -2.58 10.04 2.63
N PHE A 62 -2.74 10.68 3.79
CA PHE A 62 -2.12 10.24 5.04
C PHE A 62 -2.53 8.81 5.39
N ILE A 63 -3.84 8.51 5.37
CA ILE A 63 -4.37 7.17 5.67
C ILE A 63 -3.81 6.13 4.69
N ILE A 64 -3.78 6.45 3.39
CA ILE A 64 -3.22 5.54 2.36
C ILE A 64 -1.73 5.28 2.63
N TYR A 65 -0.91 6.32 2.90
CA TYR A 65 0.52 6.14 3.17
C TYR A 65 0.76 5.29 4.42
N VAL A 66 0.07 5.58 5.51
CA VAL A 66 0.17 4.81 6.77
C VAL A 66 -0.22 3.35 6.52
N SER A 67 -1.33 3.12 5.84
CA SER A 67 -1.81 1.75 5.56
C SER A 67 -0.89 0.99 4.61
N LEU A 68 -0.30 1.64 3.59
CA LEU A 68 0.65 1.03 2.67
C LEU A 68 1.98 0.61 3.33
N VAL A 69 2.33 1.20 4.46
CA VAL A 69 3.47 0.77 5.29
C VAL A 69 3.05 -0.31 6.27
N LEU A 70 1.97 -0.08 7.03
CA LEU A 70 1.57 -0.97 8.12
C LEU A 70 1.06 -2.33 7.61
N MET A 71 0.46 -2.37 6.42
CA MET A 71 -0.05 -3.63 5.86
C MET A 71 1.11 -4.61 5.56
N PRO A 72 2.12 -4.31 4.74
CA PRO A 72 3.20 -5.25 4.50
C PRO A 72 4.09 -5.47 5.74
N LEU A 73 4.24 -4.46 6.60
CA LEU A 73 4.98 -4.58 7.86
C LEU A 73 4.32 -5.59 8.80
N SER A 74 3.00 -5.53 8.99
CA SER A 74 2.27 -6.50 9.81
C SER A 74 2.38 -7.91 9.25
N GLY A 75 2.31 -8.10 7.93
CA GLY A 75 2.51 -9.40 7.29
C GLY A 75 3.94 -9.94 7.45
N LEU A 76 4.94 -9.06 7.38
CA LEU A 76 6.33 -9.40 7.65
C LEU A 76 6.52 -9.84 9.10
N ILE A 77 6.00 -9.06 10.06
CA ILE A 77 6.07 -9.39 11.50
C ILE A 77 5.35 -10.70 11.79
N ALA A 78 4.14 -10.92 11.25
CA ALA A 78 3.45 -12.20 11.41
C ALA A 78 4.32 -13.39 10.96
N SER A 79 5.04 -13.23 9.85
CA SER A 79 5.94 -14.28 9.34
C SER A 79 7.09 -14.61 10.29
N GLN A 80 7.52 -13.65 11.14
CA GLN A 80 8.59 -13.86 12.11
C GLN A 80 8.17 -14.77 13.28
N PHE A 81 6.87 -14.96 13.52
CA PHE A 81 6.33 -15.88 14.54
C PHE A 81 6.01 -17.25 13.97
N THR A 82 6.46 -17.57 12.74
CA THR A 82 6.34 -18.89 12.11
C THR A 82 7.70 -19.58 12.01
N LYS A 83 7.71 -20.89 11.77
CA LYS A 83 8.96 -21.65 11.57
C LYS A 83 9.63 -21.40 10.21
N TYR A 84 8.98 -20.72 9.28
CA TYR A 84 9.45 -20.64 7.89
C TYR A 84 10.14 -19.34 7.52
N GLY A 85 9.91 -18.25 8.28
CA GLY A 85 10.43 -16.93 7.91
C GLY A 85 9.89 -16.44 6.55
N VAL A 86 10.71 -15.69 5.82
CA VAL A 86 10.38 -15.15 4.49
C VAL A 86 11.43 -15.55 3.48
N LYS A 87 11.08 -16.40 2.52
CA LYS A 87 11.94 -16.75 1.38
C LYS A 87 11.75 -15.71 0.27
N TYR A 88 12.73 -14.80 0.11
CA TYR A 88 12.66 -13.69 -0.81
C TYR A 88 12.99 -14.12 -2.23
N PHE A 89 11.99 -14.24 -3.10
CA PHE A 89 12.06 -14.69 -4.49
C PHE A 89 12.91 -15.95 -4.73
N GLY A 90 13.13 -16.76 -3.70
CA GLY A 90 14.00 -17.92 -3.79
C GLY A 90 15.50 -17.64 -3.69
N LEU A 91 15.92 -16.36 -3.64
CA LEU A 91 17.32 -15.93 -3.61
C LEU A 91 17.96 -16.14 -2.24
N PHE A 92 17.25 -15.73 -1.18
CA PHE A 92 17.69 -15.89 0.21
C PHE A 92 16.48 -16.00 1.14
N THR A 93 16.74 -16.41 2.37
CA THR A 93 15.70 -16.51 3.39
C THR A 93 15.99 -15.55 4.53
N ILE A 94 15.03 -14.70 4.87
CA ILE A 94 15.01 -13.92 6.10
C ILE A 94 14.53 -14.89 7.18
N PRO A 95 15.40 -15.33 8.11
CA PRO A 95 15.02 -16.31 9.12
C PRO A 95 14.01 -15.71 10.09
N PRO A 96 13.21 -16.54 10.77
CA PRO A 96 12.36 -16.05 11.84
C PRO A 96 13.24 -15.56 13.01
N LEU A 97 12.94 -14.36 13.50
CA LEU A 97 13.67 -13.72 14.59
C LEU A 97 13.12 -14.11 15.97
N PHE A 98 11.90 -14.63 16.01
CA PHE A 98 11.18 -14.96 17.25
C PHE A 98 10.77 -16.42 17.28
N SER A 99 10.63 -16.97 18.47
CA SER A 99 10.03 -18.28 18.68
C SER A 99 8.60 -18.31 18.13
N GLN A 100 8.17 -19.48 17.67
CA GLN A 100 6.80 -19.64 17.16
C GLN A 100 5.78 -19.27 18.23
N ASN A 101 4.87 -18.38 17.89
CA ASN A 101 3.82 -17.94 18.80
C ASN A 101 2.54 -17.67 18.00
N LYS A 102 1.53 -18.53 18.26
CA LYS A 102 0.26 -18.44 17.54
C LYS A 102 -0.51 -17.16 17.84
N PHE A 103 -0.46 -16.65 19.08
CA PHE A 103 -1.17 -15.42 19.46
C PHE A 103 -0.65 -14.21 18.66
N TYR A 104 0.65 -14.00 18.63
CA TYR A 104 1.24 -12.89 17.87
C TYR A 104 1.09 -13.07 16.36
N TYR A 105 1.22 -14.32 15.87
CA TYR A 105 0.92 -14.60 14.47
C TYR A 105 -0.50 -14.19 14.09
N ASP A 106 -1.50 -14.62 14.84
CA ASP A 106 -2.91 -14.31 14.56
C ASP A 106 -3.19 -12.80 14.69
N LEU A 107 -2.63 -12.14 15.70
CA LEU A 107 -2.74 -10.69 15.90
C LEU A 107 -2.25 -9.92 14.66
N PHE A 108 -1.01 -10.17 14.23
CA PHE A 108 -0.44 -9.46 13.09
C PHE A 108 -1.09 -9.85 11.75
N GLN A 109 -1.58 -11.08 11.61
CA GLN A 109 -2.40 -11.49 10.46
C GLN A 109 -3.73 -10.74 10.40
N ASN A 110 -4.38 -10.52 11.52
CA ASN A 110 -5.62 -9.76 11.57
C ASN A 110 -5.39 -8.28 11.27
N LEU A 111 -4.31 -7.70 11.79
CA LEU A 111 -3.89 -6.34 11.43
C LEU A 111 -3.59 -6.22 9.92
N HIS A 112 -2.89 -7.20 9.34
CA HIS A 112 -2.61 -7.24 7.91
C HIS A 112 -3.89 -7.22 7.07
N LYS A 113 -4.88 -8.04 7.43
CA LYS A 113 -6.19 -8.08 6.77
C LYS A 113 -6.95 -6.76 6.94
N ALA A 114 -6.93 -6.18 8.14
CA ALA A 114 -7.61 -4.92 8.42
C ALA A 114 -7.02 -3.78 7.56
N PHE A 115 -5.69 -3.65 7.51
CA PHE A 115 -5.04 -2.65 6.66
C PHE A 115 -5.28 -2.90 5.17
N ALA A 116 -5.34 -4.16 4.72
CA ALA A 116 -5.69 -4.48 3.34
C ALA A 116 -7.11 -3.98 2.98
N ILE A 117 -8.08 -4.17 3.88
CA ILE A 117 -9.44 -3.63 3.69
C ILE A 117 -9.43 -2.10 3.65
N VAL A 118 -8.73 -1.45 4.58
CA VAL A 118 -8.59 0.02 4.60
C VAL A 118 -8.01 0.52 3.29
N ILE A 119 -6.94 -0.11 2.78
CA ILE A 119 -6.33 0.27 1.49
C ILE A 119 -7.35 0.11 0.35
N MET A 120 -8.05 -1.01 0.26
CA MET A 120 -9.05 -1.23 -0.81
C MET A 120 -10.13 -0.15 -0.79
N VAL A 121 -10.68 0.16 0.38
CA VAL A 121 -11.71 1.20 0.53
C VAL A 121 -11.15 2.57 0.18
N MET A 122 -10.01 2.95 0.74
CA MET A 122 -9.42 4.27 0.54
C MET A 122 -8.98 4.51 -0.91
N VAL A 123 -8.39 3.50 -1.56
CA VAL A 123 -8.01 3.57 -2.98
C VAL A 123 -9.25 3.67 -3.87
N SER A 124 -10.31 2.92 -3.57
CA SER A 124 -11.58 3.04 -4.31
C SER A 124 -12.16 4.45 -4.20
N ILE A 125 -12.26 5.00 -2.98
CA ILE A 125 -12.72 6.38 -2.75
C ILE A 125 -11.83 7.37 -3.51
N HIS A 126 -10.51 7.18 -3.48
CA HIS A 126 -9.56 8.05 -4.14
C HIS A 126 -9.73 8.02 -5.67
N ILE A 127 -9.94 6.85 -6.26
CA ILE A 127 -10.22 6.71 -7.70
C ILE A 127 -11.54 7.41 -8.05
N PHE A 128 -12.62 7.18 -7.31
CA PHE A 128 -13.91 7.84 -7.57
C PHE A 128 -13.82 9.36 -7.42
N ALA A 129 -13.09 9.87 -6.43
CA ALA A 129 -12.83 11.30 -6.30
C ALA A 129 -12.06 11.85 -7.51
N ALA A 130 -11.02 11.15 -7.97
CA ALA A 130 -10.27 11.56 -9.16
C ALA A 130 -11.15 11.56 -10.42
N LEU A 131 -11.99 10.55 -10.60
CA LEU A 131 -12.93 10.48 -11.72
C LEU A 131 -13.96 11.63 -11.67
N LYS A 132 -14.47 11.97 -10.45
CA LYS A 132 -15.34 13.11 -10.27
C LYS A 132 -14.67 14.43 -10.73
N HIS A 133 -13.42 14.67 -10.33
CA HIS A 133 -12.68 15.85 -10.77
C HIS A 133 -12.51 15.92 -12.29
N ILE A 134 -12.30 14.77 -12.95
CA ILE A 134 -12.10 14.69 -14.40
C ILE A 134 -13.41 14.94 -15.15
N PHE A 135 -14.50 14.27 -14.75
CA PHE A 135 -15.73 14.19 -15.57
C PHE A 135 -16.79 15.21 -15.12
N VAL A 136 -16.86 15.52 -13.82
CA VAL A 136 -17.90 16.39 -13.25
C VAL A 136 -17.37 17.81 -13.02
N ASP A 137 -16.32 17.95 -12.22
CA ASP A 137 -15.78 19.24 -11.81
C ASP A 137 -14.93 19.88 -12.93
N LYS A 138 -14.34 19.05 -13.83
CA LYS A 138 -13.52 19.47 -14.99
C LYS A 138 -12.42 20.46 -14.61
N ASP A 139 -11.86 20.30 -13.41
CA ASP A 139 -10.83 21.17 -12.87
C ASP A 139 -9.40 20.73 -13.32
N ASP A 140 -8.41 21.59 -13.06
CA ASP A 140 -7.03 21.37 -13.49
C ASP A 140 -6.24 20.40 -12.58
N ILE A 141 -6.89 19.74 -11.60
CA ILE A 141 -6.21 18.82 -10.68
C ILE A 141 -5.57 17.67 -11.45
N PHE A 142 -6.29 17.10 -12.40
CA PHE A 142 -5.80 15.97 -13.20
C PHE A 142 -4.63 16.39 -14.10
N GLN A 143 -4.63 17.61 -14.65
CA GLN A 143 -3.55 18.10 -15.51
C GLN A 143 -2.21 18.20 -14.76
N ARG A 144 -2.22 18.36 -13.44
CA ARG A 144 -1.01 18.39 -12.60
C ARG A 144 -0.39 16.99 -12.37
N ILE A 145 -1.18 15.93 -12.52
CA ILE A 145 -0.76 14.53 -12.35
C ILE A 145 -0.44 13.92 -13.72
N SER A 146 -1.07 14.43 -14.77
CA SER A 146 -0.87 13.96 -16.14
C SER A 146 0.52 14.34 -16.65
N LEU A 147 1.27 13.34 -17.14
CA LEU A 147 2.52 13.54 -17.87
C LEU A 147 2.31 14.27 -19.21
N PHE A 148 1.07 14.35 -19.69
CA PHE A 148 0.67 15.03 -20.91
C PHE A 148 0.12 16.41 -20.59
N LYS A 149 0.97 17.43 -20.65
CA LYS A 149 0.52 18.84 -20.62
C LYS A 149 -0.36 19.10 -21.84
N ARG A 150 -1.65 19.35 -21.63
CA ARG A 150 -2.54 19.80 -22.70
C ARG A 150 -2.01 21.16 -23.17
N LYS A 151 -1.49 21.24 -24.40
CA LYS A 151 -1.11 22.50 -25.01
C LYS A 151 -2.38 23.37 -25.10
N ASN A 152 -2.46 24.45 -24.33
CA ASN A 152 -3.51 25.43 -24.49
C ASN A 152 -3.39 25.94 -25.94
N LYS A 153 -4.41 25.69 -26.77
CA LYS A 153 -4.61 26.42 -28.01
C LYS A 153 -5.14 27.81 -27.59
N ASN A 154 -4.26 28.80 -27.72
CA ASN A 154 -4.69 30.20 -27.83
C ASN A 154 -5.53 30.39 -29.07
#